data_269aa7d872105d5894d41bccc4462c4f
#
_entry.id   269aa7d872105d5894d41bccc4462c4f
#
_cell.length_a   1.000
_cell.length_b   1.000
_cell.length_c   1.000
_cell.angle_alpha   90.00
_cell.angle_beta   90.00
_cell.angle_gamma   90.00
#
_symmetry.space_group_name_H-M   'P 1'
#
loop_
_entity.id
_entity.type
_entity.pdbx_description
1 polymer ?
#
loop_
_entity_poly.entity_id
_entity_poly.type
_entity_poly.pdbx_seq_one_letter_code
_entity_poly.pdbx_strand_id
1 'polypeptide(L)'
;MTESARTLRVGALTRVEGEGALHVELRDGRPERVELNIYEPPRFFEAFLRGRSYTEPPDLTARICGICPVAYQTSACNAIEDACGVRLDPELIALRRLLYCG
;
A
#
# COMPACT_ATOMS: atom_id res chain seq x y z
N MET A 1 25.29 31.34 -6.99
CA MET A 1 24.48 30.65 -5.97
C MET A 1 24.80 29.16 -6.14
N THR A 2 25.48 28.55 -5.16
CA THR A 2 25.87 27.15 -5.23
C THR A 2 24.65 26.28 -5.05
N GLU A 3 24.29 25.54 -6.07
CA GLU A 3 23.25 24.51 -6.07
C GLU A 3 23.57 23.48 -4.98
N SER A 4 22.71 23.35 -3.96
CA SER A 4 22.95 22.42 -2.86
C SER A 4 22.26 21.09 -3.14
N ALA A 5 23.04 20.09 -3.51
CA ALA A 5 22.57 18.71 -3.61
C ALA A 5 22.73 18.01 -2.25
N ARG A 6 21.69 17.31 -1.80
CA ARG A 6 21.70 16.52 -0.56
C ARG A 6 21.06 15.17 -0.78
N THR A 7 21.70 14.12 -0.29
CA THR A 7 21.18 12.75 -0.34
C THR A 7 20.82 12.30 1.07
N LEU A 8 19.59 11.76 1.22
CA LEU A 8 19.11 11.11 2.43
C LEU A 8 18.98 9.61 2.16
N ARG A 9 19.55 8.80 3.03
CA ARG A 9 19.46 7.33 2.96
C ARG A 9 18.97 6.77 4.29
N VAL A 10 17.85 6.07 4.25
CA VAL A 10 17.32 5.32 5.38
C VAL A 10 17.38 3.85 5.01
N GLY A 11 18.35 3.13 5.57
CA GLY A 11 18.63 1.72 5.23
C GLY A 11 17.57 0.75 5.75
N ALA A 12 16.89 1.12 6.84
CA ALA A 12 15.76 0.36 7.38
C ALA A 12 14.68 1.34 7.84
N LEU A 13 13.50 1.25 7.22
CA LEU A 13 12.34 2.04 7.63
C LEU A 13 11.77 1.48 8.94
N THR A 14 11.42 2.39 9.86
CA THR A 14 10.70 2.05 11.08
C THR A 14 9.21 2.34 10.92
N ARG A 15 8.39 1.74 11.77
CA ARG A 15 6.92 1.92 11.79
C ARG A 15 6.23 1.53 10.48
N VAL A 16 6.80 0.59 9.76
CA VAL A 16 6.20 -0.10 8.63
C VAL A 16 6.23 -1.59 8.92
N GLU A 17 5.23 -2.31 8.45
CA GLU A 17 5.25 -3.78 8.42
C GLU A 17 6.09 -4.23 7.23
N GLY A 18 7.01 -5.18 7.48
CA GLY A 18 7.97 -5.63 6.46
C GLY A 18 9.28 -4.86 6.48
N GLU A 19 10.13 -5.13 5.52
CA GLU A 19 11.48 -4.57 5.42
C GLU A 19 11.61 -3.69 4.18
N GLY A 20 12.02 -2.45 4.39
CA GLY A 20 12.19 -1.49 3.31
C GLY A 20 13.23 -0.42 3.62
N ALA A 21 13.75 0.19 2.57
CA ALA A 21 14.66 1.35 2.63
C ALA A 21 14.13 2.50 1.78
N LEU A 22 14.53 3.70 2.14
CA LEU A 22 14.20 4.91 1.43
C LEU A 22 15.48 5.64 1.03
N HIS A 23 15.56 6.03 -0.24
CA HIS A 23 16.60 6.88 -0.79
C HIS A 23 15.97 8.13 -1.39
N VAL A 24 16.44 9.31 -0.98
CA VAL A 24 15.93 10.59 -1.46
C VAL A 24 17.09 11.48 -1.88
N GLU A 25 17.04 11.97 -3.10
CA GLU A 25 17.94 13.01 -3.60
C GLU A 25 17.19 14.35 -3.61
N LEU A 26 17.76 15.32 -2.94
CA LEU A 26 17.22 16.68 -2.86
C LEU A 26 18.11 17.62 -3.66
N ARG A 27 17.49 18.53 -4.40
CA ARG A 27 18.13 19.67 -5.05
C ARG A 27 17.39 20.94 -4.65
N ASP A 28 18.12 21.87 -4.07
CA ASP A 28 17.57 23.14 -3.55
C ASP A 28 16.34 22.95 -2.63
N GLY A 29 16.41 21.94 -1.77
CA GLY A 29 15.35 21.60 -0.80
C GLY A 29 14.13 20.89 -1.38
N ARG A 30 14.14 20.53 -2.67
CA ARG A 30 13.06 19.81 -3.34
C ARG A 30 13.49 18.37 -3.65
N PRO A 31 12.61 17.37 -3.49
CA PRO A 31 12.92 16.01 -3.91
C PRO A 31 13.01 15.93 -5.43
N GLU A 32 14.16 15.49 -5.93
CA GLU A 32 14.41 15.24 -7.36
C GLU A 32 14.24 13.76 -7.69
N ARG A 33 14.65 12.89 -6.76
CA ARG A 33 14.51 11.44 -6.89
C ARG A 33 14.12 10.83 -5.57
N VAL A 34 13.14 9.93 -5.61
CA VAL A 34 12.68 9.16 -4.45
C VAL A 34 12.59 7.70 -4.83
N GLU A 35 13.29 6.85 -4.09
CA GLU A 35 13.27 5.40 -4.27
C GLU A 35 12.86 4.73 -2.98
N LEU A 36 11.81 3.90 -3.05
CA LEU A 36 11.43 2.98 -2.00
C LEU A 36 11.88 1.57 -2.41
N ASN A 37 12.79 1.00 -1.64
CA ASN A 37 13.32 -0.35 -1.88
C ASN A 37 12.73 -1.31 -0.85
N ILE A 38 11.97 -2.30 -1.32
CA ILE A 38 11.38 -3.34 -0.49
C ILE A 38 12.25 -4.59 -0.63
N TYR A 39 12.68 -5.16 0.50
CA TYR A 39 13.59 -6.32 0.53
C TYR A 39 12.86 -7.65 0.62
N GLU A 40 11.54 -7.65 0.76
CA GLU A 40 10.77 -8.88 0.86
C GLU A 40 10.68 -9.60 -0.48
N PRO A 41 10.75 -10.94 -0.48
CA PRO A 41 10.62 -11.72 -1.71
C PRO A 41 9.20 -11.57 -2.28
N PRO A 42 9.05 -11.44 -3.60
CA PRO A 42 7.75 -11.38 -4.25
C PRO A 42 7.02 -12.72 -4.12
N ARG A 43 5.73 -12.69 -3.80
CA ARG A 43 4.86 -13.88 -3.72
C ARG A 43 3.83 -13.96 -4.84
N PHE A 44 3.93 -13.08 -5.84
CA PHE A 44 3.17 -13.09 -7.09
C PHE A 44 1.63 -13.07 -6.92
N PHE A 45 1.10 -12.35 -5.94
CA PHE A 45 -0.33 -12.22 -5.71
C PHE A 45 -1.09 -11.68 -6.93
N GLU A 46 -0.47 -10.79 -7.70
CA GLU A 46 -1.05 -10.29 -8.96
C GLU A 46 -1.36 -11.43 -9.95
N ALA A 47 -0.49 -12.43 -10.04
CA ALA A 47 -0.71 -13.59 -10.90
C ALA A 47 -1.88 -14.46 -10.38
N PHE A 48 -2.04 -14.58 -9.09
CA PHE A 48 -3.16 -15.31 -8.48
C PHE A 48 -4.51 -14.63 -8.72
N LEU A 49 -4.54 -13.32 -8.90
CA LEU A 49 -5.76 -12.58 -9.15
C LEU A 49 -6.25 -12.66 -10.60
N ARG A 50 -5.36 -13.01 -11.53
CA ARG A 50 -5.74 -13.09 -12.95
C ARG A 50 -6.76 -14.19 -13.19
N GLY A 51 -7.85 -13.86 -13.90
CA GLY A 51 -8.93 -14.79 -14.24
C GLY A 51 -9.84 -15.16 -13.06
N ARG A 52 -9.70 -14.48 -11.93
CA ARG A 52 -10.59 -14.68 -10.76
C ARG A 52 -11.86 -13.85 -10.86
N SER A 53 -12.91 -14.31 -10.20
CA SER A 53 -14.11 -13.51 -10.01
C SER A 53 -13.80 -12.25 -9.20
N TYR A 54 -14.47 -11.14 -9.47
CA TYR A 54 -14.33 -9.91 -8.71
C TYR A 54 -14.67 -10.05 -7.21
N THR A 55 -15.31 -11.12 -6.82
CA THR A 55 -15.65 -11.45 -5.42
C THR A 55 -14.50 -12.10 -4.65
N GLU A 56 -13.48 -12.63 -5.34
CA GLU A 56 -12.39 -13.38 -4.72
C GLU A 56 -11.21 -12.51 -4.21
N PRO A 57 -10.89 -11.34 -4.80
CA PRO A 57 -9.73 -10.55 -4.39
C PRO A 57 -9.64 -10.22 -2.91
N PRO A 58 -10.73 -9.87 -2.18
CA PRO A 58 -10.62 -9.58 -0.74
C PRO A 58 -10.09 -10.77 0.06
N ASP A 59 -10.53 -11.99 -0.24
CA ASP A 59 -10.08 -13.20 0.46
C ASP A 59 -8.66 -13.62 0.06
N LEU A 60 -8.30 -13.45 -1.20
CA LEU A 60 -6.97 -13.76 -1.69
C LEU A 60 -5.92 -12.80 -1.13
N THR A 61 -6.20 -11.49 -1.17
CA THR A 61 -5.26 -10.46 -0.71
C THR A 61 -5.11 -10.45 0.81
N ALA A 62 -6.12 -10.88 1.57
CA ALA A 62 -6.03 -11.07 3.01
C ALA A 62 -4.87 -11.99 3.42
N ARG A 63 -4.48 -12.92 2.54
CA ARG A 63 -3.39 -13.87 2.79
C ARG A 63 -1.99 -13.29 2.56
N ILE A 64 -1.88 -12.04 2.12
CA ILE A 64 -0.61 -11.32 2.03
C ILE A 64 -0.03 -11.14 3.43
N CYS A 65 -0.88 -10.86 4.43
CA CYS A 65 -0.44 -10.64 5.80
C CYS A 65 -1.41 -11.28 6.79
N GLY A 66 -0.91 -12.18 7.64
CA GLY A 66 -1.72 -12.87 8.64
C GLY A 66 -2.11 -12.02 9.85
N ILE A 67 -1.40 -10.90 10.09
CA ILE A 67 -1.66 -9.96 11.20
C ILE A 67 -2.50 -8.76 10.75
N CYS A 68 -2.48 -8.42 9.45
CA CYS A 68 -3.18 -7.25 8.91
C CYS A 68 -4.15 -7.57 7.75
N PRO A 69 -4.90 -8.68 7.79
CA PRO A 69 -5.77 -9.08 6.68
C PRO A 69 -6.84 -8.04 6.36
N VAL A 70 -7.37 -7.35 7.37
CA VAL A 70 -8.42 -6.32 7.22
C VAL A 70 -7.94 -5.16 6.36
N ALA A 71 -6.66 -4.77 6.44
CA ALA A 71 -6.09 -3.73 5.60
C ALA A 71 -6.14 -4.11 4.12
N TYR A 72 -5.74 -5.32 3.78
CA TYR A 72 -5.77 -5.83 2.41
C TYR A 72 -7.18 -6.04 1.90
N GLN A 73 -8.09 -6.60 2.71
CA GLN A 73 -9.49 -6.76 2.36
C GLN A 73 -10.15 -5.41 2.07
N THR A 74 -9.93 -4.42 2.93
CA THR A 74 -10.46 -3.06 2.75
C THR A 74 -9.92 -2.43 1.47
N SER A 75 -8.63 -2.56 1.20
CA SER A 75 -8.01 -2.06 -0.03
C SER A 75 -8.59 -2.71 -1.28
N ALA A 76 -8.77 -4.04 -1.25
CA ALA A 76 -9.36 -4.78 -2.37
C ALA A 76 -10.82 -4.37 -2.62
N CYS A 77 -11.62 -4.22 -1.56
CA CYS A 77 -13.00 -3.75 -1.67
C CYS A 77 -13.06 -2.34 -2.26
N ASN A 78 -12.26 -1.41 -1.75
CA ASN A 78 -12.21 -0.05 -2.26
C ASN A 78 -11.82 -0.01 -3.75
N ALA A 79 -10.84 -0.83 -4.16
CA ALA A 79 -10.42 -0.91 -5.55
C ALA A 79 -11.53 -1.43 -6.48
N ILE A 80 -12.28 -2.45 -6.04
CA ILE A 80 -13.40 -3.01 -6.80
C ILE A 80 -14.55 -2.00 -6.90
N GLU A 81 -14.88 -1.34 -5.81
CA GLU A 81 -15.92 -0.30 -5.76
C GLU A 81 -15.58 0.86 -6.69
N ASP A 82 -14.33 1.30 -6.68
CA ASP A 82 -13.84 2.35 -7.57
C ASP A 82 -13.91 1.92 -9.04
N ALA A 83 -13.44 0.71 -9.34
CA ALA A 83 -13.49 0.15 -10.70
C ALA A 83 -14.91 -0.01 -11.23
N CYS A 84 -15.89 -0.31 -10.35
CA CYS A 84 -17.30 -0.44 -10.70
C CYS A 84 -18.10 0.87 -10.62
N GLY A 85 -17.46 1.96 -10.18
CA GLY A 85 -18.14 3.25 -9.97
C GLY A 85 -19.16 3.24 -8.84
N VAL A 86 -19.03 2.30 -7.90
CA VAL A 86 -19.93 2.15 -6.75
C VAL A 86 -19.57 3.18 -5.68
N ARG A 87 -20.58 3.89 -5.20
CA ARG A 87 -20.45 4.79 -4.05
C ARG A 87 -21.22 4.21 -2.88
N LEU A 88 -20.52 3.99 -1.78
CA LEU A 88 -21.13 3.50 -0.56
C LEU A 88 -21.86 4.61 0.18
N ASP A 89 -22.89 4.21 0.89
CA ASP A 89 -23.56 5.06 1.86
C ASP A 89 -22.57 5.50 2.98
N PRO A 90 -22.63 6.74 3.47
CA PRO A 90 -21.81 7.22 4.57
C PRO A 90 -21.84 6.36 5.84
N GLU A 91 -22.97 5.75 6.15
CA GLU A 91 -23.10 4.83 7.30
C GLU A 91 -22.27 3.56 7.12
N LEU A 92 -22.26 2.99 5.90
CA LEU A 92 -21.44 1.83 5.57
C LEU A 92 -19.95 2.16 5.60
N ILE A 93 -19.57 3.35 5.15
CA ILE A 93 -18.17 3.83 5.23
C ILE A 93 -17.75 3.95 6.70
N ALA A 94 -18.60 4.51 7.56
CA ALA A 94 -18.32 4.63 8.98
C ALA A 94 -18.20 3.27 9.67
N LEU A 95 -19.07 2.32 9.33
CA LEU A 95 -19.01 0.96 9.85
C LEU A 95 -17.74 0.22 9.41
N ARG A 96 -17.36 0.36 8.13
CA ARG A 96 -16.10 -0.20 7.60
C ARG A 96 -14.90 0.37 8.34
N ARG A 97 -14.90 1.68 8.62
CA ARG A 97 -13.84 2.34 9.38
C ARG A 97 -13.77 1.83 10.81
N LEU A 98 -14.92 1.59 11.45
CA LEU A 98 -14.97 1.01 12.79
C LEU A 98 -14.31 -0.38 12.80
N LEU A 99 -14.67 -1.24 11.85
CA LEU A 99 -14.05 -2.58 11.70
C LEU A 99 -12.55 -2.51 11.43
N TYR A 100 -12.10 -1.49 10.71
CA TYR A 100 -10.68 -1.29 10.42
C TYR A 100 -9.88 -0.84 11.66
N CYS A 101 -10.50 -0.12 12.57
CA CYS A 101 -9.86 0.41 13.79
C CYS A 101 -9.86 -0.58 14.98
N GLY A 102 -10.62 -1.67 14.90
CA GLY A 102 -10.71 -2.73 15.93
C GLY A 102 -9.69 -3.81 15.73
#